data_29b77e6071615fd614dff7388387d8a4
#
_entry.id   29b77e6071615fd614dff7388387d8a4
#
_cell.length_a   1.000
_cell.length_b   1.000
_cell.length_c   1.000
_cell.angle_alpha   90.00
_cell.angle_beta   90.00
_cell.angle_gamma   90.00
#
_symmetry.space_group_name_H-M   'P 1'
#
loop_
_entity.id
_entity.type
_entity.pdbx_description
1 polymer ?
#
loop_
_entity_poly.entity_id
_entity_poly.type
_entity_poly.pdbx_seq_one_letter_code
_entity_poly.pdbx_strand_id
1 'polypeptide(L)'
;MKLHLHQTARASRPSCRPARGQRGFSLVEMLAALVILGLALGALYQAASGATRNARVSAEYAIATTLAESELDAFVISRPDVGITQRGRYGDYEWERWVELIPEREQSGIGWMRIVVSWSGDSQPRTVRLSTIGRLSEVAGDAS
;
A
#
# COMPACT_ATOMS: atom_id res chain seq x y z
N MET A 1 -81.26 -31.42 -57.05
CA MET A 1 -81.37 -30.51 -55.89
C MET A 1 -79.98 -30.16 -55.48
N LYS A 2 -79.42 -28.96 -55.90
CA LYS A 2 -78.04 -28.53 -55.68
C LYS A 2 -78.10 -27.48 -54.60
N LEU A 3 -77.43 -27.74 -53.44
CA LEU A 3 -77.19 -26.76 -52.38
C LEU A 3 -75.85 -26.04 -52.64
N HIS A 4 -75.94 -24.75 -52.87
CA HIS A 4 -74.78 -23.90 -52.92
C HIS A 4 -74.42 -23.41 -51.50
N LEU A 5 -73.29 -23.83 -51.00
CA LEU A 5 -72.70 -23.27 -49.76
C LEU A 5 -71.91 -22.01 -50.12
N HIS A 6 -72.38 -20.85 -49.66
CA HIS A 6 -71.66 -19.61 -49.72
C HIS A 6 -70.65 -19.60 -48.58
N GLN A 7 -69.33 -19.66 -48.90
CA GLN A 7 -68.27 -19.48 -48.00
C GLN A 7 -67.91 -17.98 -47.97
N THR A 8 -68.30 -17.30 -46.92
CA THR A 8 -67.90 -15.91 -46.69
C THR A 8 -66.47 -15.89 -46.15
N ALA A 9 -65.51 -15.51 -46.98
CA ALA A 9 -64.08 -15.22 -46.56
C ALA A 9 -64.03 -13.99 -45.69
N ARG A 10 -63.71 -14.19 -44.40
CA ARG A 10 -63.45 -13.15 -43.43
C ARG A 10 -62.08 -12.63 -43.70
N ALA A 11 -61.96 -11.47 -44.32
CA ALA A 11 -60.68 -10.73 -44.49
C ALA A 11 -60.16 -10.29 -43.15
N SER A 12 -59.06 -10.90 -42.69
CA SER A 12 -58.28 -10.47 -41.54
C SER A 12 -57.53 -9.16 -41.87
N ARG A 13 -57.97 -8.11 -41.24
CA ARG A 13 -57.23 -6.81 -41.31
C ARG A 13 -55.85 -6.93 -40.64
N PRO A 14 -54.77 -6.57 -41.30
CA PRO A 14 -53.48 -6.49 -40.65
C PRO A 14 -53.50 -5.37 -39.61
N SER A 15 -53.28 -5.73 -38.34
CA SER A 15 -53.07 -4.77 -37.26
C SER A 15 -51.71 -4.09 -37.46
N CYS A 16 -51.72 -2.87 -37.97
CA CYS A 16 -50.55 -2.01 -37.92
C CYS A 16 -50.17 -1.75 -36.45
N ARG A 17 -49.15 -2.46 -35.97
CA ARG A 17 -48.48 -2.06 -34.73
C ARG A 17 -47.86 -0.68 -34.96
N PRO A 18 -48.15 0.30 -34.11
CA PRO A 18 -47.48 1.60 -34.20
C PRO A 18 -45.97 1.36 -33.99
N ALA A 19 -45.17 1.77 -34.96
CA ALA A 19 -43.73 1.78 -34.86
C ALA A 19 -43.36 2.63 -33.59
N ARG A 20 -42.76 1.96 -32.61
CA ARG A 20 -42.17 2.68 -31.45
C ARG A 20 -41.21 3.71 -32.03
N GLY A 21 -41.58 4.98 -31.87
CA GLY A 21 -40.78 6.11 -32.33
C GLY A 21 -39.36 5.94 -31.81
N GLN A 22 -38.41 5.81 -32.70
CA GLN A 22 -36.99 5.88 -32.41
C GLN A 22 -36.73 7.30 -31.90
N ARG A 23 -36.64 7.44 -30.57
CA ARG A 23 -36.16 8.66 -29.95
C ARG A 23 -34.68 8.74 -30.22
N GLY A 24 -34.28 9.57 -31.17
CA GLY A 24 -32.87 9.93 -31.35
C GLY A 24 -32.33 10.60 -30.10
N PHE A 25 -31.08 10.29 -29.74
CA PHE A 25 -30.40 10.96 -28.62
C PHE A 25 -30.31 12.46 -28.91
N SER A 26 -30.64 13.28 -27.89
CA SER A 26 -30.46 14.73 -27.98
C SER A 26 -28.97 15.06 -27.94
N LEU A 27 -28.55 16.07 -28.71
CA LEU A 27 -27.17 16.57 -28.70
C LEU A 27 -26.71 16.94 -27.29
N VAL A 28 -27.61 17.48 -26.47
CA VAL A 28 -27.35 17.85 -25.07
C VAL A 28 -27.10 16.61 -24.20
N GLU A 29 -27.82 15.51 -24.45
CA GLU A 29 -27.62 14.24 -23.73
C GLU A 29 -26.27 13.61 -24.02
N MET A 30 -25.81 13.68 -25.29
CA MET A 30 -24.49 13.22 -25.68
C MET A 30 -23.39 14.08 -25.02
N LEU A 31 -23.59 15.39 -24.96
CA LEU A 31 -22.66 16.33 -24.30
C LEU A 31 -22.60 16.05 -22.77
N ALA A 32 -23.75 15.86 -22.15
CA ALA A 32 -23.81 15.52 -20.71
C ALA A 32 -23.13 14.19 -20.42
N ALA A 33 -23.35 13.17 -21.26
CA ALA A 33 -22.69 11.86 -21.12
C ALA A 33 -21.17 11.97 -21.25
N LEU A 34 -20.65 12.77 -22.18
CA LEU A 34 -19.22 13.00 -22.34
C LEU A 34 -18.59 13.71 -21.13
N VAL A 35 -19.30 14.69 -20.55
CA VAL A 35 -18.84 15.37 -19.33
C VAL A 35 -18.76 14.40 -18.16
N ILE A 36 -19.81 13.61 -17.95
CA ILE A 36 -19.82 12.60 -16.87
C ILE A 36 -18.72 11.58 -17.07
N LEU A 37 -18.54 11.10 -18.29
CA LEU A 37 -17.47 10.15 -18.63
C LEU A 37 -16.08 10.74 -18.34
N GLY A 38 -15.86 12.00 -18.74
CA GLY A 38 -14.59 12.70 -18.49
C GLY A 38 -14.29 12.85 -16.99
N LEU A 39 -15.29 13.21 -16.18
CA LEU A 39 -15.15 13.29 -14.73
C LEU A 39 -14.87 11.92 -14.10
N ALA A 40 -15.57 10.88 -14.54
CA ALA A 40 -15.36 9.52 -14.05
C ALA A 40 -13.94 9.00 -14.37
N LEU A 41 -13.47 9.22 -15.59
CA LEU A 41 -12.10 8.84 -16.00
C LEU A 41 -11.03 9.64 -15.23
N GLY A 42 -11.27 10.93 -14.99
CA GLY A 42 -10.39 11.77 -14.17
C GLY A 42 -10.26 11.26 -12.74
N ALA A 43 -11.38 10.90 -12.11
CA ALA A 43 -11.39 10.34 -10.76
C ALA A 43 -10.68 8.97 -10.70
N LEU A 44 -10.88 8.10 -11.67
CA LEU A 44 -10.20 6.81 -11.77
C LEU A 44 -8.68 6.99 -11.95
N TYR A 45 -8.26 7.92 -12.77
CA TYR A 45 -6.84 8.22 -12.97
C TYR A 45 -6.17 8.71 -11.68
N GLN A 46 -6.82 9.61 -10.93
CA GLN A 46 -6.32 10.07 -9.65
C GLN A 46 -6.21 8.93 -8.62
N ALA A 47 -7.23 8.05 -8.55
CA ALA A 47 -7.21 6.89 -7.66
C ALA A 47 -6.07 5.92 -8.01
N ALA A 48 -5.87 5.62 -9.29
CA ALA A 48 -4.79 4.74 -9.76
C ALA A 48 -3.40 5.33 -9.47
N SER A 49 -3.21 6.63 -9.69
CA SER A 49 -1.94 7.33 -9.40
C SER A 49 -1.62 7.33 -7.90
N GLY A 50 -2.62 7.53 -7.05
CA GLY A 50 -2.48 7.45 -5.59
C GLY A 50 -2.09 6.05 -5.12
N ALA A 51 -2.71 5.00 -5.66
CA ALA A 51 -2.42 3.62 -5.33
C ALA A 51 -0.96 3.24 -5.67
N THR A 52 -0.46 3.65 -6.82
CA THR A 52 0.92 3.38 -7.25
C THR A 52 1.94 4.06 -6.32
N ARG A 53 1.69 5.32 -5.95
CA ARG A 53 2.56 6.05 -5.01
C ARG A 53 2.58 5.38 -3.65
N ASN A 54 1.43 4.98 -3.12
CA ASN A 54 1.34 4.31 -1.83
C ASN A 54 2.04 2.95 -1.84
N ALA A 55 1.93 2.18 -2.93
CA ALA A 55 2.63 0.90 -3.08
C ALA A 55 4.15 1.08 -3.02
N ARG A 56 4.69 2.10 -3.70
CA ARG A 56 6.12 2.42 -3.65
C ARG A 56 6.57 2.79 -2.22
N VAL A 57 5.82 3.66 -1.55
CA VAL A 57 6.13 4.06 -0.16
C VAL A 57 6.12 2.84 0.77
N SER A 58 5.12 1.98 0.64
CA SER A 58 5.04 0.74 1.44
C SER A 58 6.22 -0.19 1.18
N ALA A 59 6.68 -0.32 -0.06
CA ALA A 59 7.85 -1.12 -0.40
C ALA A 59 9.13 -0.57 0.22
N GLU A 60 9.32 0.75 0.21
CA GLU A 60 10.47 1.41 0.86
C GLU A 60 10.50 1.14 2.38
N TYR A 61 9.36 1.25 3.06
CA TYR A 61 9.24 0.91 4.48
C TYR A 61 9.49 -0.58 4.75
N ALA A 62 9.01 -1.48 3.90
CA ALA A 62 9.26 -2.91 4.05
C ALA A 62 10.76 -3.24 3.98
N ILE A 63 11.48 -2.66 3.02
CA ILE A 63 12.93 -2.83 2.89
C ILE A 63 13.65 -2.29 4.14
N ALA A 64 13.29 -1.07 4.59
CA ALA A 64 13.89 -0.46 5.76
C ALA A 64 13.65 -1.27 7.04
N THR A 65 12.46 -1.84 7.19
CA THR A 65 12.11 -2.69 8.35
C THR A 65 12.90 -3.99 8.32
N THR A 66 12.96 -4.68 7.18
CA THR A 66 13.74 -5.91 7.04
C THR A 66 15.22 -5.68 7.30
N LEU A 67 15.77 -4.56 6.81
CA LEU A 67 17.16 -4.18 7.08
C LEU A 67 17.36 -3.92 8.59
N ALA A 68 16.46 -3.17 9.22
CA ALA A 68 16.53 -2.88 10.65
C ALA A 68 16.45 -4.16 11.50
N GLU A 69 15.56 -5.09 11.17
CA GLU A 69 15.45 -6.39 11.84
C GLU A 69 16.73 -7.20 11.69
N SER A 70 17.24 -7.35 10.48
CA SER A 70 18.46 -8.10 10.20
C SER A 70 19.68 -7.55 10.95
N GLU A 71 19.86 -6.22 10.93
CA GLU A 71 20.96 -5.56 11.60
C GLU A 71 20.83 -5.60 13.14
N LEU A 72 19.59 -5.53 13.65
CA LEU A 72 19.32 -5.64 15.07
C LEU A 72 19.57 -7.06 15.58
N ASP A 73 19.14 -8.08 14.85
CA ASP A 73 19.39 -9.49 15.19
C ASP A 73 20.88 -9.80 15.20
N ALA A 74 21.62 -9.35 14.19
CA ALA A 74 23.07 -9.50 14.16
C ALA A 74 23.73 -8.80 15.37
N PHE A 75 23.18 -7.64 15.76
CA PHE A 75 23.68 -6.89 16.92
C PHE A 75 23.44 -7.61 18.23
N VAL A 76 22.24 -8.19 18.41
CA VAL A 76 21.91 -8.99 19.60
C VAL A 76 22.81 -10.23 19.71
N ILE A 77 23.07 -10.92 18.60
CA ILE A 77 23.92 -12.11 18.56
C ILE A 77 25.39 -11.75 18.91
N SER A 78 25.86 -10.59 18.48
CA SER A 78 27.24 -10.16 18.73
C SER A 78 27.53 -9.80 20.20
N ARG A 79 26.50 -9.67 21.04
CA ARG A 79 26.59 -9.24 22.43
C ARG A 79 27.49 -8.00 22.60
N PRO A 80 27.06 -6.86 22.08
CA PRO A 80 27.90 -5.66 22.06
C PRO A 80 28.19 -5.13 23.44
N ASP A 81 29.28 -4.41 23.55
CA ASP A 81 29.64 -3.69 24.77
C ASP A 81 28.75 -2.48 25.01
N VAL A 82 28.69 -2.04 26.26
CA VAL A 82 27.95 -0.84 26.66
C VAL A 82 28.49 0.38 25.94
N GLY A 83 27.58 1.24 25.47
CA GLY A 83 27.96 2.54 24.85
C GLY A 83 28.46 2.41 23.41
N ILE A 84 28.51 1.20 22.86
CA ILE A 84 28.91 1.02 21.45
C ILE A 84 27.88 1.64 20.52
N THR A 85 28.35 2.38 19.53
CA THR A 85 27.54 2.90 18.44
C THR A 85 28.17 2.49 17.12
N GLN A 86 27.37 1.89 16.23
CA GLN A 86 27.82 1.46 14.92
C GLN A 86 26.93 2.07 13.84
N ARG A 87 27.52 2.40 12.70
CA ARG A 87 26.83 2.98 11.55
C ARG A 87 27.23 2.26 10.30
N GLY A 88 26.29 2.20 9.35
CA GLY A 88 26.55 1.62 8.05
C GLY A 88 25.54 2.10 7.01
N ARG A 89 25.71 1.60 5.79
CA ARG A 89 24.86 1.94 4.66
C ARG A 89 24.57 0.72 3.83
N TYR A 90 23.32 0.62 3.35
CA TYR A 90 22.91 -0.37 2.38
C TYR A 90 22.08 0.30 1.28
N GLY A 91 22.68 0.47 0.10
CA GLY A 91 22.08 1.27 -0.98
C GLY A 91 21.81 2.70 -0.54
N ASP A 92 20.54 3.10 -0.62
CA ASP A 92 20.08 4.44 -0.21
C ASP A 92 19.70 4.53 1.27
N TYR A 93 19.81 3.43 2.02
CA TYR A 93 19.47 3.35 3.43
C TYR A 93 20.72 3.50 4.30
N GLU A 94 20.66 4.44 5.25
CA GLU A 94 21.67 4.60 6.29
C GLU A 94 21.11 4.06 7.59
N TRP A 95 21.92 3.35 8.35
CA TRP A 95 21.53 2.82 9.63
C TRP A 95 22.53 3.19 10.72
N GLU A 96 22.00 3.38 11.93
CA GLU A 96 22.74 3.58 13.16
C GLU A 96 22.16 2.70 14.24
N ARG A 97 23.03 1.95 14.95
CA ARG A 97 22.64 1.08 16.05
C ARG A 97 23.53 1.35 17.26
N TRP A 98 22.92 1.27 18.44
CA TRP A 98 23.64 1.55 19.70
C TRP A 98 23.03 0.77 20.86
N VAL A 99 23.80 0.68 21.96
CA VAL A 99 23.40 0.11 23.24
C VAL A 99 23.12 1.21 24.24
N GLU A 100 22.01 1.07 24.95
CA GLU A 100 21.67 1.94 26.08
C GLU A 100 21.42 1.07 27.31
N LEU A 101 22.08 1.39 28.43
CA LEU A 101 21.90 0.70 29.70
C LEU A 101 20.47 0.90 30.22
N ILE A 102 19.96 -0.11 30.89
CA ILE A 102 18.75 0.00 31.70
C ILE A 102 19.21 0.37 33.14
N PRO A 103 18.93 1.60 33.62
CA PRO A 103 19.48 2.11 34.90
C PRO A 103 19.21 1.21 36.10
N GLU A 104 18.09 0.51 36.09
CA GLU A 104 17.68 -0.39 37.19
C GLU A 104 18.28 -1.80 37.10
N ARG A 105 19.00 -2.11 36.02
CA ARG A 105 19.54 -3.45 35.70
C ARG A 105 20.99 -3.47 35.24
N GLU A 106 21.76 -2.50 35.62
CA GLU A 106 23.21 -2.40 35.25
C GLU A 106 23.98 -3.69 35.58
N GLN A 107 23.71 -4.28 36.73
CA GLN A 107 24.37 -5.52 37.18
C GLN A 107 23.91 -6.80 36.49
N SER A 108 22.84 -6.74 35.72
CA SER A 108 22.27 -7.94 35.06
C SER A 108 22.87 -8.20 33.67
N GLY A 109 23.76 -7.36 33.17
CA GLY A 109 24.34 -7.48 31.84
C GLY A 109 23.27 -7.43 30.71
N ILE A 110 22.19 -6.66 30.93
CA ILE A 110 21.08 -6.50 30.02
C ILE A 110 20.96 -5.02 29.65
N GLY A 111 20.77 -4.74 28.36
CA GLY A 111 20.59 -3.38 27.86
C GLY A 111 19.56 -3.30 26.75
N TRP A 112 19.15 -2.08 26.47
CA TRP A 112 18.39 -1.76 25.25
C TRP A 112 19.35 -1.72 24.06
N MET A 113 19.03 -2.49 23.05
CA MET A 113 19.66 -2.43 21.74
C MET A 113 18.69 -1.74 20.78
N ARG A 114 19.14 -0.66 20.17
CA ARG A 114 18.32 0.19 19.31
C ARG A 114 18.96 0.35 17.95
N ILE A 115 18.12 0.48 16.95
CA ILE A 115 18.53 0.79 15.58
C ILE A 115 17.58 1.83 14.98
N VAL A 116 18.15 2.70 14.18
CA VAL A 116 17.44 3.63 13.30
C VAL A 116 17.94 3.40 11.89
N VAL A 117 17.01 3.19 10.98
CA VAL A 117 17.26 3.18 9.52
C VAL A 117 16.62 4.43 8.93
N SER A 118 17.36 5.18 8.14
CA SER A 118 16.93 6.41 7.50
C SER A 118 17.21 6.39 6.01
N TRP A 119 16.31 6.99 5.22
CA TRP A 119 16.48 7.14 3.77
C TRP A 119 15.81 8.41 3.26
N SER A 120 16.20 8.84 2.07
CA SER A 120 15.59 10.00 1.42
C SER A 120 14.20 9.66 0.91
N GLY A 121 13.19 10.37 1.37
CA GLY A 121 11.84 10.35 0.79
C GLY A 121 11.64 11.51 -0.19
N ASP A 122 10.53 11.51 -0.91
CA ASP A 122 10.21 12.53 -1.93
C ASP A 122 10.19 13.97 -1.39
N SER A 123 9.80 14.16 -0.12
CA SER A 123 9.66 15.50 0.49
C SER A 123 10.44 15.66 1.81
N GLN A 124 10.66 14.57 2.53
CA GLN A 124 11.33 14.55 3.83
C GLN A 124 12.03 13.20 4.05
N PRO A 125 13.14 13.19 4.83
CA PRO A 125 13.76 11.95 5.25
C PRO A 125 12.76 11.08 6.00
N ARG A 126 12.79 9.78 5.73
CA ARG A 126 11.97 8.79 6.40
C ARG A 126 12.83 7.94 7.31
N THR A 127 12.24 7.47 8.39
CA THR A 127 12.96 6.65 9.37
C THR A 127 12.10 5.50 9.87
N VAL A 128 12.77 4.36 10.13
CA VAL A 128 12.26 3.24 10.91
C VAL A 128 13.11 3.08 12.14
N ARG A 129 12.51 2.85 13.30
CA ARG A 129 13.21 2.62 14.58
C ARG A 129 12.74 1.31 15.17
N LEU A 130 13.69 0.46 15.52
CA LEU A 130 13.43 -0.76 16.28
C LEU A 130 14.23 -0.77 17.56
N SER A 131 13.72 -1.46 18.56
CA SER A 131 14.42 -1.66 19.82
C SER A 131 14.09 -3.03 20.39
N THR A 132 15.09 -3.64 21.01
CA THR A 132 14.93 -4.90 21.75
C THR A 132 15.79 -4.88 23.00
N ILE A 133 15.57 -5.84 23.88
CA ILE A 133 16.40 -6.05 25.06
C ILE A 133 17.30 -7.25 24.76
N GLY A 134 18.59 -7.10 25.00
CA GLY A 134 19.55 -8.16 24.78
C GLY A 134 20.60 -8.22 25.89
N ARG A 135 21.34 -9.33 25.90
CA ARG A 135 22.52 -9.49 26.77
C ARG A 135 23.70 -8.75 26.17
N LEU A 136 24.39 -8.04 27.01
CA LEU A 136 25.64 -7.37 26.68
C LEU A 136 26.81 -8.32 26.89
N SER A 137 27.97 -8.03 26.30
CA SER A 137 29.20 -8.69 26.71
C SER A 137 29.43 -8.39 28.22
N GLU A 138 29.88 -9.41 28.94
CA GLU A 138 30.28 -9.17 30.33
C GLU A 138 31.28 -8.02 30.35
N VAL A 139 30.94 -6.94 31.05
CA VAL A 139 31.94 -5.97 31.47
C VAL A 139 33.00 -6.81 32.19
N ALA A 140 34.17 -6.94 31.62
CA ALA A 140 35.27 -7.62 32.28
C ALA A 140 35.42 -6.95 33.64
N GLY A 141 34.87 -7.62 34.64
CA GLY A 141 35.00 -7.17 36.02
C GLY A 141 36.49 -7.08 36.32
N ASP A 142 36.89 -5.94 36.76
CA ASP A 142 38.18 -5.58 37.28
C ASP A 142 38.86 -6.77 37.92
N ALA A 143 39.82 -7.39 37.20
CA ALA A 143 40.70 -8.37 37.75
C ALA A 143 41.79 -7.60 38.52
N SER A 144 41.48 -7.36 39.79
CA SER A 144 42.49 -6.87 40.77
C SER A 144 43.22 -8.05 41.34
#